data_8e903eff7cc59ea9c1337cf4e2038697
#
_entry.id   8e903eff7cc59ea9c1337cf4e2038697
#
_cell.length_a   1.000
_cell.length_b   1.000
_cell.length_c   1.000
_cell.angle_alpha   90.00
_cell.angle_beta   90.00
_cell.angle_gamma   90.00
#
_symmetry.space_group_name_H-M   'P 1'
#
loop_
_entity.id
_entity.type
_entity.pdbx_description
1 polymer ?
#
loop_
_entity_poly.entity_id
_entity_poly.type
_entity_poly.pdbx_seq_one_letter_code
_entity_poly.pdbx_strand_id
1 'polypeptide(L)'
;MKLDLHTHCSEATSRYTPTVDIVEEIIAAVKAGGLDGIGITEHYNRAYGYKVKEIVDRHFNGEILVIPGQEIDKGSLHVVVLYLPDDVVFRFIGHPGYPPAADLASGIDQSIHGLELRNPLHNDEMDEGMIRRLAEEHHLLLLSNSDAHFLCDIGKYYTEIEVEDLCARAR
;
A
#
# COMPACT_ATOMS: atom_id res chain seq x y z
N MET A 1 -3.64 7.42 12.30
CA MET A 1 -4.32 6.18 11.87
C MET A 1 -3.30 5.06 11.65
N LYS A 2 -3.68 3.81 11.89
CA LYS A 2 -2.88 2.62 11.53
C LYS A 2 -3.33 2.13 10.17
N LEU A 3 -2.48 2.30 9.16
CA LEU A 3 -2.80 1.99 7.78
C LEU A 3 -1.82 0.96 7.20
N ASP A 4 -2.33 -0.10 6.62
CA ASP A 4 -1.57 -1.03 5.79
C ASP A 4 -1.77 -0.61 4.33
N LEU A 5 -0.77 0.02 3.74
CA LEU A 5 -0.89 0.74 2.46
C LEU A 5 -0.45 -0.07 1.24
N HIS A 6 -0.10 -1.35 1.43
CA HIS A 6 0.32 -2.26 0.36
C HIS A 6 -0.29 -3.65 0.58
N THR A 7 -1.36 -3.96 -0.15
CA THR A 7 -2.08 -5.24 -0.02
C THR A 7 -2.70 -5.69 -1.34
N HIS A 8 -2.79 -7.01 -1.54
CA HIS A 8 -3.34 -7.68 -2.72
C HIS A 8 -4.58 -8.48 -2.35
N CYS A 9 -5.69 -7.79 -2.09
CA CYS A 9 -6.93 -8.38 -1.58
C CYS A 9 -7.60 -9.34 -2.56
N SER A 10 -7.45 -9.15 -3.89
CA SER A 10 -7.98 -10.09 -4.88
C SER A 10 -7.28 -11.44 -4.81
N GLU A 11 -5.97 -11.43 -4.57
CA GLU A 11 -5.19 -12.65 -4.36
C GLU A 11 -5.49 -13.25 -2.99
N ALA A 12 -5.53 -12.43 -1.95
CA ALA A 12 -5.81 -12.85 -0.57
C ALA A 12 -7.16 -13.56 -0.42
N THR A 13 -8.15 -13.16 -1.20
CA THR A 13 -9.48 -13.78 -1.22
C THR A 13 -9.65 -14.79 -2.36
N SER A 14 -8.68 -14.91 -3.27
CA SER A 14 -8.79 -15.67 -4.53
C SER A 14 -10.02 -15.24 -5.37
N ARG A 15 -10.37 -13.95 -5.34
CA ARG A 15 -11.53 -13.37 -6.03
C ARG A 15 -11.17 -12.06 -6.74
N TYR A 16 -11.28 -12.06 -8.05
CA TYR A 16 -10.98 -10.90 -8.91
C TYR A 16 -12.12 -9.88 -9.02
N THR A 17 -13.29 -10.21 -8.48
CA THR A 17 -14.45 -9.30 -8.44
C THR A 17 -14.96 -9.22 -7.01
N PRO A 18 -14.87 -8.07 -6.33
CA PRO A 18 -15.36 -7.94 -4.97
C PRO A 18 -16.88 -7.96 -4.93
N THR A 19 -17.40 -8.77 -3.99
CA THR A 19 -18.82 -8.83 -3.60
C THR A 19 -18.96 -8.37 -2.15
N VAL A 20 -20.18 -8.18 -1.67
CA VAL A 20 -20.43 -7.77 -0.27
C VAL A 20 -19.80 -8.77 0.70
N ASP A 21 -19.99 -10.07 0.48
CA ASP A 21 -19.45 -11.14 1.35
C ASP A 21 -17.91 -11.11 1.39
N ILE A 22 -17.25 -10.90 0.23
CA ILE A 22 -15.78 -10.79 0.15
C ILE A 22 -15.28 -9.55 0.88
N VAL A 23 -15.98 -8.43 0.73
CA VAL A 23 -15.61 -7.19 1.43
C VAL A 23 -15.80 -7.32 2.93
N GLU A 24 -16.81 -8.07 3.40
CA GLU A 24 -16.97 -8.40 4.81
C GLU A 24 -15.76 -9.18 5.36
N GLU A 25 -15.23 -10.16 4.59
CA GLU A 25 -14.00 -10.89 4.97
C GLU A 25 -12.78 -9.96 5.04
N ILE A 26 -12.63 -9.03 4.09
CA ILE A 26 -11.55 -8.03 4.10
C ILE A 26 -11.68 -7.12 5.34
N ILE A 27 -12.87 -6.61 5.63
CA ILE A 27 -13.13 -5.77 6.81
C ILE A 27 -12.77 -6.54 8.09
N ALA A 28 -13.18 -7.80 8.19
CA ALA A 28 -12.87 -8.63 9.35
C ALA A 28 -11.34 -8.79 9.53
N ALA A 29 -10.58 -8.99 8.45
CA ALA A 29 -9.13 -9.10 8.49
C ALA A 29 -8.46 -7.78 8.92
N VAL A 30 -8.89 -6.63 8.36
CA VAL A 30 -8.42 -5.29 8.74
C VAL A 30 -8.63 -5.03 10.23
N LYS A 31 -9.81 -5.33 10.74
CA LYS A 31 -10.14 -5.19 12.18
C LYS A 31 -9.34 -6.16 13.06
N ALA A 32 -9.15 -7.39 12.62
CA ALA A 32 -8.34 -8.38 13.34
C ALA A 32 -6.87 -7.93 13.44
N GLY A 33 -6.34 -7.26 12.42
CA GLY A 33 -5.02 -6.62 12.41
C GLY A 33 -4.94 -5.35 13.27
N GLY A 34 -6.05 -4.88 13.85
CA GLY A 34 -6.11 -3.66 14.65
C GLY A 34 -5.86 -2.39 13.84
N LEU A 35 -6.19 -2.40 12.55
CA LEU A 35 -6.00 -1.31 11.62
C LEU A 35 -7.23 -0.40 11.55
N ASP A 36 -7.01 0.87 11.24
CA ASP A 36 -8.06 1.84 10.92
C ASP A 36 -8.43 1.82 9.44
N GLY A 37 -7.52 1.32 8.57
CA GLY A 37 -7.75 1.27 7.14
C GLY A 37 -6.69 0.51 6.36
N ILE A 38 -6.92 0.41 5.06
CA ILE A 38 -6.14 -0.40 4.13
C ILE A 38 -5.99 0.30 2.77
N GLY A 39 -4.79 0.23 2.19
CA GLY A 39 -4.52 0.50 0.79
C GLY A 39 -4.67 -0.79 -0.03
N ILE A 40 -5.59 -0.80 -0.98
CA ILE A 40 -5.81 -1.95 -1.87
C ILE A 40 -5.09 -1.69 -3.18
N THR A 41 -4.00 -2.42 -3.44
CA THR A 41 -2.97 -2.08 -4.42
C THR A 41 -2.68 -3.20 -5.41
N GLU A 42 -3.74 -3.84 -5.90
CA GLU A 42 -3.64 -4.93 -6.87
C GLU A 42 -2.70 -4.61 -8.03
N HIS A 43 -1.99 -5.61 -8.54
CA HIS A 43 -1.14 -5.46 -9.72
C HIS A 43 -1.92 -4.91 -10.91
N TYR A 44 -1.57 -3.68 -11.38
CA TYR A 44 -2.16 -2.99 -12.53
C TYR A 44 -3.70 -2.83 -12.49
N ASN A 45 -4.35 -2.99 -11.32
CA ASN A 45 -5.80 -3.01 -11.21
C ASN A 45 -6.37 -2.11 -10.10
N ARG A 46 -6.31 -0.81 -10.32
CA ARG A 46 -6.92 0.17 -9.39
C ARG A 46 -8.44 0.00 -9.24
N ALA A 47 -9.13 -0.60 -10.24
CA ALA A 47 -10.58 -0.70 -10.22
C ALA A 47 -11.09 -1.58 -9.08
N TYR A 48 -10.30 -2.58 -8.66
CA TYR A 48 -10.66 -3.45 -7.54
C TYR A 48 -10.77 -2.65 -6.23
N GLY A 49 -9.79 -1.82 -5.89
CA GLY A 49 -9.81 -0.98 -4.69
C GLY A 49 -10.96 0.02 -4.68
N TYR A 50 -11.26 0.66 -5.82
CA TYR A 50 -12.43 1.53 -5.94
C TYR A 50 -13.74 0.79 -5.71
N LYS A 51 -13.85 -0.44 -6.21
CA LYS A 51 -15.07 -1.25 -6.01
C LYS A 51 -15.22 -1.70 -4.57
N VAL A 52 -14.13 -2.09 -3.89
CA VAL A 52 -14.16 -2.40 -2.46
C VAL A 52 -14.60 -1.18 -1.67
N LYS A 53 -14.00 0.00 -1.94
CA LYS A 53 -14.40 1.26 -1.29
C LYS A 53 -15.88 1.55 -1.46
N GLU A 54 -16.41 1.44 -2.68
CA GLU A 54 -17.85 1.62 -2.95
C GLU A 54 -18.73 0.71 -2.09
N ILE A 55 -18.34 -0.56 -1.95
CA ILE A 55 -19.09 -1.54 -1.15
C ILE A 55 -19.00 -1.21 0.34
N VAL A 56 -17.81 -0.85 0.86
CA VAL A 56 -17.63 -0.44 2.26
C VAL A 56 -18.49 0.77 2.58
N ASP A 57 -18.48 1.80 1.73
CA ASP A 57 -19.25 3.02 1.93
C ASP A 57 -20.77 2.74 1.93
N ARG A 58 -21.26 1.88 1.02
CA ARG A 58 -22.69 1.62 0.86
C ARG A 58 -23.27 0.61 1.81
N HIS A 59 -22.55 -0.43 2.14
CA HIS A 59 -23.08 -1.59 2.88
C HIS A 59 -22.56 -1.69 4.31
N PHE A 60 -21.43 -1.02 4.63
CA PHE A 60 -20.77 -1.09 5.92
C PHE A 60 -20.53 0.29 6.57
N ASN A 61 -21.23 1.34 6.07
CA ASN A 61 -21.18 2.70 6.62
C ASN A 61 -19.76 3.28 6.75
N GLY A 62 -18.83 2.86 5.90
CA GLY A 62 -17.44 3.34 5.98
C GLY A 62 -16.69 2.92 7.24
N GLU A 63 -16.99 1.73 7.80
CA GLU A 63 -16.43 1.28 9.10
C GLU A 63 -14.92 1.03 9.10
N ILE A 64 -14.27 1.00 7.93
CA ILE A 64 -12.83 1.07 7.74
C ILE A 64 -12.52 2.08 6.62
N LEU A 65 -11.34 2.69 6.67
CA LEU A 65 -10.84 3.47 5.56
C LEU A 65 -10.34 2.55 4.45
N VAL A 66 -10.80 2.74 3.22
CA VAL A 66 -10.24 2.08 2.04
C VAL A 66 -9.62 3.13 1.13
N ILE A 67 -8.33 3.00 0.87
CA ILE A 67 -7.59 3.81 -0.09
C ILE A 67 -7.41 2.98 -1.36
N PRO A 68 -8.07 3.32 -2.49
CA PRO A 68 -7.83 2.66 -3.76
C PRO A 68 -6.41 2.91 -4.24
N GLY A 69 -5.78 1.86 -4.77
CA GLY A 69 -4.42 1.94 -5.30
C GLY A 69 -4.17 0.91 -6.38
N GLN A 70 -2.92 0.81 -6.77
CA GLN A 70 -2.38 -0.27 -7.59
C GLN A 70 -0.87 -0.35 -7.42
N GLU A 71 -0.30 -1.51 -7.64
CA GLU A 71 1.13 -1.69 -7.82
C GLU A 71 1.44 -1.81 -9.30
N ILE A 72 2.48 -1.09 -9.76
CA ILE A 72 2.92 -1.06 -11.15
C ILE A 72 4.44 -1.16 -11.24
N ASP A 73 4.94 -1.67 -12.36
CA ASP A 73 6.37 -1.67 -12.63
C ASP A 73 6.83 -0.29 -13.14
N LYS A 74 7.96 0.17 -12.62
CA LYS A 74 8.73 1.31 -13.13
C LYS A 74 10.16 0.83 -13.38
N GLY A 75 10.42 0.35 -14.58
CA GLY A 75 11.66 -0.37 -14.88
C GLY A 75 11.71 -1.69 -14.11
N SER A 76 12.69 -1.84 -13.22
CA SER A 76 12.83 -3.00 -12.33
C SER A 76 12.33 -2.73 -10.91
N LEU A 77 11.68 -1.59 -10.66
CA LEU A 77 11.11 -1.25 -9.37
C LEU A 77 9.60 -1.45 -9.38
N HIS A 78 9.06 -1.91 -8.28
CA HIS A 78 7.63 -1.90 -8.03
C HIS A 78 7.24 -0.58 -7.36
N VAL A 79 6.26 0.10 -7.92
CA VAL A 79 5.75 1.37 -7.40
C VAL A 79 4.31 1.21 -7.01
N VAL A 80 4.04 1.40 -5.73
CA VAL A 80 2.69 1.48 -5.21
C VAL A 80 2.13 2.88 -5.43
N VAL A 81 0.97 2.96 -6.03
CA VAL A 81 0.24 4.19 -6.37
C VAL A 81 -1.05 4.22 -5.58
N LEU A 82 -1.22 5.19 -4.70
CA LEU A 82 -2.43 5.42 -3.92
C LEU A 82 -3.20 6.61 -4.46
N TYR A 83 -4.51 6.45 -4.63
CA TYR A 83 -5.43 7.50 -5.08
C TYR A 83 -6.15 8.09 -3.87
N LEU A 84 -5.69 9.28 -3.46
CA LEU A 84 -6.15 9.99 -2.28
C LEU A 84 -7.27 10.98 -2.62
N PRO A 85 -7.95 11.60 -1.62
CA PRO A 85 -8.91 12.67 -1.86
C PRO A 85 -8.35 13.83 -2.70
N ASP A 86 -9.22 14.61 -3.33
CA ASP A 86 -8.88 15.79 -4.13
C ASP A 86 -7.95 15.49 -5.31
N ASP A 87 -8.08 14.28 -5.91
CA ASP A 87 -7.28 13.79 -7.04
C ASP A 87 -5.76 13.76 -6.76
N VAL A 88 -5.38 13.75 -5.48
CA VAL A 88 -3.97 13.61 -5.07
C VAL A 88 -3.52 12.16 -5.28
N VAL A 89 -2.30 12.01 -5.81
CA VAL A 89 -1.72 10.68 -6.07
C VAL A 89 -0.39 10.55 -5.31
N PHE A 90 -0.39 9.71 -4.28
CA PHE A 90 0.81 9.37 -3.53
C PHE A 90 1.47 8.12 -4.12
N ARG A 91 2.79 8.15 -4.30
CA ARG A 91 3.57 7.02 -4.83
C ARG A 91 4.73 6.70 -3.92
N PHE A 92 4.96 5.41 -3.71
CA PHE A 92 6.15 4.95 -3.01
C PHE A 92 6.72 3.70 -3.69
N ILE A 93 8.02 3.47 -3.50
CA ILE A 93 8.67 2.25 -3.99
C ILE A 93 8.40 1.16 -2.96
N GLY A 94 7.70 0.10 -3.38
CA GLY A 94 7.46 -1.12 -2.62
C GLY A 94 8.73 -1.96 -2.54
N HIS A 95 8.92 -2.68 -1.42
CA HIS A 95 10.01 -3.64 -1.15
C HIS A 95 11.31 -3.38 -1.95
N PRO A 96 11.97 -2.20 -1.73
CA PRO A 96 13.17 -1.82 -2.46
C PRO A 96 14.30 -2.84 -2.23
N GLY A 97 14.78 -3.46 -3.32
CA GLY A 97 15.73 -4.58 -3.30
C GLY A 97 15.16 -5.83 -3.94
N TYR A 98 13.86 -5.90 -4.13
CA TYR A 98 13.18 -6.96 -4.87
C TYR A 98 12.33 -6.36 -6.02
N PRO A 99 12.46 -6.89 -7.27
CA PRO A 99 13.45 -7.90 -7.68
C PRO A 99 14.90 -7.41 -7.57
N PRO A 100 15.87 -8.33 -7.41
CA PRO A 100 17.29 -7.96 -7.31
C PRO A 100 17.76 -7.18 -8.53
N ALA A 101 18.69 -6.25 -8.32
CA ALA A 101 19.38 -5.47 -9.35
C ALA A 101 18.71 -4.15 -9.79
N ALA A 102 17.68 -3.69 -9.13
CA ALA A 102 17.24 -2.34 -9.36
C ALA A 102 18.22 -1.34 -8.75
N ASP A 103 18.70 -0.41 -9.55
CA ASP A 103 19.32 0.78 -9.02
C ASP A 103 18.23 1.66 -8.38
N LEU A 104 18.02 1.46 -7.08
CA LEU A 104 16.99 2.16 -6.33
C LEU A 104 17.14 3.68 -6.44
N ALA A 105 18.38 4.18 -6.38
CA ALA A 105 18.65 5.61 -6.44
C ALA A 105 18.21 6.22 -7.78
N SER A 106 18.44 5.53 -8.91
CA SER A 106 18.01 6.01 -10.23
C SER A 106 16.50 5.96 -10.43
N GLY A 107 15.78 5.18 -9.64
CA GLY A 107 14.32 5.09 -9.68
C GLY A 107 13.58 6.19 -8.90
N ILE A 108 14.30 6.89 -8.02
CA ILE A 108 13.74 8.00 -7.24
C ILE A 108 13.75 9.25 -8.09
N ASP A 109 12.58 9.74 -8.45
CA ASP A 109 12.35 11.03 -9.08
C ASP A 109 11.31 11.85 -8.29
N GLN A 110 10.97 13.04 -8.79
CA GLN A 110 10.03 13.96 -8.14
C GLN A 110 8.62 13.40 -7.97
N SER A 111 8.28 12.28 -8.61
CA SER A 111 6.97 11.64 -8.49
C SER A 111 6.92 10.62 -7.35
N ILE A 112 8.04 10.27 -6.72
CA ILE A 112 8.14 9.34 -5.61
C ILE A 112 8.12 10.12 -4.29
N HIS A 113 7.23 9.73 -3.38
CA HIS A 113 6.98 10.43 -2.12
C HIS A 113 7.38 9.60 -0.89
N GLY A 114 7.64 8.30 -1.07
CA GLY A 114 8.02 7.40 0.01
C GLY A 114 8.80 6.17 -0.46
N LEU A 115 9.39 5.49 0.51
CA LEU A 115 10.04 4.19 0.35
C LEU A 115 9.48 3.23 1.39
N GLU A 116 9.22 2.00 0.99
CA GLU A 116 8.90 0.95 1.94
C GLU A 116 10.17 0.52 2.69
N LEU A 117 10.10 0.56 4.01
CA LEU A 117 11.21 0.23 4.91
C LEU A 117 11.13 -1.21 5.39
N ARG A 118 9.91 -1.72 5.54
CA ARG A 118 9.63 -3.08 6.03
C ARG A 118 8.47 -3.69 5.27
N ASN A 119 8.71 -4.93 4.84
CA ASN A 119 7.76 -5.77 4.14
C ASN A 119 8.03 -7.23 4.58
N PRO A 120 7.07 -7.94 5.18
CA PRO A 120 7.32 -9.27 5.75
C PRO A 120 7.78 -10.30 4.71
N LEU A 121 7.39 -10.13 3.44
CA LEU A 121 7.77 -11.05 2.36
C LEU A 121 9.20 -10.82 1.87
N HIS A 122 9.72 -9.58 1.98
CA HIS A 122 10.95 -9.15 1.32
C HIS A 122 12.00 -8.53 2.25
N ASN A 123 11.83 -8.59 3.58
CA ASN A 123 12.78 -7.98 4.52
C ASN A 123 14.23 -8.46 4.34
N ASP A 124 14.42 -9.71 3.93
CA ASP A 124 15.77 -10.30 3.76
C ASP A 124 16.48 -9.76 2.51
N GLU A 125 15.75 -9.23 1.52
CA GLU A 125 16.28 -8.62 0.30
C GLU A 125 16.49 -7.10 0.44
N MET A 126 15.89 -6.48 1.46
CA MET A 126 15.87 -5.04 1.66
C MET A 126 17.07 -4.56 2.50
N ASP A 127 17.89 -3.65 1.96
CA ASP A 127 18.94 -2.95 2.74
C ASP A 127 18.34 -1.75 3.48
N GLU A 128 17.91 -1.98 4.72
CA GLU A 128 17.32 -0.94 5.59
C GLU A 128 18.24 0.29 5.73
N GLY A 129 19.55 0.09 5.79
CA GLY A 129 20.52 1.18 5.92
C GLY A 129 20.57 2.07 4.67
N MET A 130 20.53 1.46 3.50
CA MET A 130 20.45 2.19 2.22
C MET A 130 19.12 2.90 2.06
N ILE A 131 18.00 2.23 2.37
CA ILE A 131 16.66 2.80 2.28
C ILE A 131 16.53 4.05 3.15
N ARG A 132 17.00 4.00 4.39
CA ARG A 132 16.98 5.16 5.31
C ARG A 132 17.82 6.33 4.80
N ARG A 133 19.03 6.07 4.27
CA ARG A 133 19.87 7.13 3.69
C ARG A 133 19.20 7.80 2.50
N LEU A 134 18.64 7.03 1.57
CA LEU A 134 17.95 7.58 0.40
C LEU A 134 16.67 8.33 0.80
N ALA A 135 15.94 7.85 1.78
CA ALA A 135 14.76 8.55 2.28
C ALA A 135 15.12 9.91 2.91
N GLU A 136 16.21 9.98 3.66
CA GLU A 136 16.72 11.24 4.23
C GLU A 136 17.22 12.19 3.12
N GLU A 137 18.01 11.70 2.18
CA GLU A 137 18.58 12.48 1.07
C GLU A 137 17.51 13.10 0.18
N HIS A 138 16.46 12.33 -0.11
CA HIS A 138 15.37 12.75 -1.01
C HIS A 138 14.11 13.24 -0.26
N HIS A 139 14.17 13.36 1.08
CA HIS A 139 13.03 13.78 1.92
C HIS A 139 11.77 12.92 1.75
N LEU A 140 11.93 11.60 1.62
CA LEU A 140 10.83 10.64 1.41
C LEU A 140 10.27 10.12 2.73
N LEU A 141 8.99 9.76 2.74
CA LEU A 141 8.39 9.04 3.86
C LEU A 141 8.91 7.60 3.91
N LEU A 142 9.13 7.09 5.12
CA LEU A 142 9.39 5.67 5.36
C LEU A 142 8.09 5.00 5.77
N LEU A 143 7.71 3.95 5.05
CA LEU A 143 6.48 3.21 5.23
C LEU A 143 6.77 1.76 5.60
N SER A 144 5.87 1.13 6.33
CA SER A 144 5.92 -0.30 6.62
C SER A 144 4.55 -0.89 6.33
N ASN A 145 4.49 -1.92 5.50
CA ASN A 145 3.23 -2.51 5.07
C ASN A 145 3.36 -4.02 4.97
N SER A 146 2.24 -4.72 4.81
CA SER A 146 2.25 -6.17 4.83
C SER A 146 2.52 -6.82 3.49
N ASP A 147 2.20 -6.16 2.38
CA ASP A 147 2.19 -6.77 1.04
C ASP A 147 1.37 -8.08 1.03
N ALA A 148 0.22 -8.02 1.69
CA ALA A 148 -0.55 -9.21 2.03
C ALA A 148 -1.17 -9.86 0.80
N HIS A 149 -0.80 -11.13 0.57
CA HIS A 149 -1.39 -12.04 -0.42
C HIS A 149 -2.32 -13.07 0.22
N PHE A 150 -2.50 -13.00 1.55
CA PHE A 150 -3.45 -13.78 2.34
C PHE A 150 -4.13 -12.86 3.36
N LEU A 151 -5.43 -13.08 3.64
CA LEU A 151 -6.17 -12.26 4.60
C LEU A 151 -5.54 -12.24 6.00
N CYS A 152 -4.91 -13.34 6.44
CA CYS A 152 -4.23 -13.41 7.72
C CYS A 152 -2.91 -12.64 7.79
N ASP A 153 -2.43 -12.12 6.67
CA ASP A 153 -1.20 -11.33 6.59
C ASP A 153 -1.47 -9.82 6.68
N ILE A 154 -2.71 -9.39 6.45
CA ILE A 154 -3.12 -8.00 6.57
C ILE A 154 -2.79 -7.46 7.95
N GLY A 155 -2.05 -6.36 8.01
CA GLY A 155 -1.64 -5.71 9.26
C GLY A 155 -0.44 -6.35 9.96
N LYS A 156 0.27 -7.32 9.35
CA LYS A 156 1.55 -7.81 9.89
C LYS A 156 2.56 -6.68 10.07
N TYR A 157 2.57 -5.75 9.13
CA TYR A 157 3.16 -4.42 9.26
C TYR A 157 2.14 -3.37 8.83
N TYR A 158 2.29 -2.17 9.37
CA TYR A 158 1.46 -1.02 9.07
C TYR A 158 2.25 0.26 9.33
N THR A 159 1.77 1.37 8.78
CA THR A 159 2.31 2.70 9.02
C THR A 159 1.32 3.50 9.87
N GLU A 160 1.81 4.16 10.93
CA GLU A 160 1.01 5.13 11.69
C GLU A 160 1.14 6.49 11.01
N ILE A 161 0.10 6.90 10.29
CA ILE A 161 0.08 8.14 9.49
C ILE A 161 -1.37 8.60 9.27
N GLU A 162 -1.55 9.91 9.07
CA GLU A 162 -2.83 10.48 8.67
C GLU A 162 -2.89 10.63 7.14
N VAL A 163 -4.10 10.54 6.56
CA VAL A 163 -4.29 10.71 5.11
C VAL A 163 -3.86 12.08 4.64
N GLU A 164 -4.07 13.10 5.48
CA GLU A 164 -3.66 14.48 5.26
C GLU A 164 -2.14 14.61 5.10
N ASP A 165 -1.36 13.82 5.83
CA ASP A 165 0.10 13.82 5.72
C ASP A 165 0.55 13.21 4.39
N LEU A 166 -0.11 12.12 3.93
CA LEU A 166 0.12 11.56 2.60
C LEU A 166 -0.22 12.60 1.51
N CYS A 167 -1.37 13.28 1.64
CA CYS A 167 -1.77 14.34 0.71
C CYS A 167 -0.77 15.50 0.69
N ALA A 168 -0.29 15.94 1.85
CA ALA A 168 0.66 17.05 1.95
C ALA A 168 2.01 16.73 1.30
N ARG A 169 2.43 15.47 1.35
CA ARG A 169 3.67 15.00 0.72
C ARG A 169 3.59 14.88 -0.79
N ALA A 170 2.40 14.64 -1.34
CA ALA A 170 2.18 14.40 -2.76
C ALA A 170 1.77 15.65 -3.56
N ARG A 171 1.63 16.79 -2.90
CA ARG A 171 1.35 18.12 -3.50
C ARG A 171 2.64 18.91 -3.71
#